data_1470d93b1bad648b2a50a0943bafe4da
#
_entry.id   1470d93b1bad648b2a50a0943bafe4da
#
_cell.length_a   1.000
_cell.length_b   1.000
_cell.length_c   1.000
_cell.angle_alpha   90.00
_cell.angle_beta   90.00
_cell.angle_gamma   90.00
#
_symmetry.space_group_name_H-M   'P 1'
#
loop_
_entity.id
_entity.type
_entity.pdbx_description
1 polymer ?
#
loop_
_entity_poly.entity_id
_entity_poly.type
_entity_poly.pdbx_seq_one_letter_code
_entity_poly.pdbx_strand_id
1 'polypeptide(L)'
;MRNFAFFLLLLALAAGCSSRTRYTINTDLVTFIPASTRSNSFPSGSATLIVPSEAGQQIPSPQLDIIESGRMVVKVNLSNTGAAPLSGSFEIRLGPSSDTNINDNSGGDFAVGTTSFSVPPGSPGTVNVNLVLSQTENKAALDLIKKGSFRVALKLTATSSGGTYSIQQAQVS
;
A
#
# COMPACT_ATOMS: atom_id res chain seq x y z
N MET A 1 50.29 -21.03 -26.52
CA MET A 1 49.35 -21.65 -25.56
C MET A 1 49.18 -20.86 -24.27
N ARG A 2 50.17 -20.16 -23.75
CA ARG A 2 50.09 -19.41 -22.47
C ARG A 2 49.15 -18.21 -22.53
N ASN A 3 48.98 -17.57 -23.68
CA ASN A 3 48.08 -16.41 -23.82
C ASN A 3 46.60 -16.79 -23.98
N PHE A 4 46.29 -18.01 -24.43
CA PHE A 4 44.93 -18.49 -24.58
C PHE A 4 44.26 -18.81 -23.19
N ALA A 5 45.06 -19.35 -22.27
CA ALA A 5 44.61 -19.62 -20.90
C ALA A 5 44.29 -18.33 -20.12
N PHE A 6 45.05 -17.25 -20.39
CA PHE A 6 44.81 -15.95 -19.75
C PHE A 6 43.53 -15.29 -20.28
N PHE A 7 43.21 -15.47 -21.54
CA PHE A 7 41.96 -14.95 -22.15
C PHE A 7 40.71 -15.69 -21.63
N LEU A 8 40.81 -17.00 -21.46
CA LEU A 8 39.75 -17.82 -20.88
C LEU A 8 39.49 -17.48 -19.40
N LEU A 9 40.53 -17.16 -18.62
CA LEU A 9 40.41 -16.76 -17.23
C LEU A 9 39.74 -15.38 -17.11
N LEU A 10 40.06 -14.45 -18.01
CA LEU A 10 39.40 -13.11 -18.04
C LEU A 10 37.93 -13.21 -18.46
N LEU A 11 37.56 -14.09 -19.38
CA LEU A 11 36.16 -14.35 -19.76
C LEU A 11 35.39 -15.00 -18.62
N ALA A 12 35.97 -15.89 -17.84
CA ALA A 12 35.34 -16.53 -16.71
C ALA A 12 35.09 -15.53 -15.52
N LEU A 13 35.99 -14.55 -15.35
CA LEU A 13 35.83 -13.47 -14.37
C LEU A 13 34.73 -12.47 -14.80
N ALA A 14 34.57 -12.21 -16.09
CA ALA A 14 33.51 -11.33 -16.61
C ALA A 14 32.12 -11.98 -16.54
N ALA A 15 32.00 -13.29 -16.59
CA ALA A 15 30.72 -14.01 -16.45
C ALA A 15 30.25 -14.15 -15.00
N GLY A 16 31.13 -13.90 -14.01
CA GLY A 16 30.83 -14.11 -12.59
C GLY A 16 30.18 -12.94 -11.85
N CYS A 17 30.02 -11.76 -12.46
CA CYS A 17 29.58 -10.55 -11.77
C CYS A 17 28.18 -10.06 -12.17
N SER A 18 27.17 -10.93 -12.24
CA SER A 18 25.80 -10.47 -12.12
C SER A 18 25.27 -10.82 -10.72
N SER A 19 25.87 -10.28 -9.67
CA SER A 19 25.26 -10.33 -8.35
C SER A 19 24.06 -9.38 -8.35
N ARG A 20 22.89 -9.91 -8.65
CA ARG A 20 21.63 -9.18 -8.43
C ARG A 20 21.44 -9.04 -6.94
N THR A 21 21.70 -7.86 -6.40
CA THR A 21 21.36 -7.57 -5.00
C THR A 21 19.85 -7.48 -4.91
N ARG A 22 19.23 -8.38 -4.16
CA ARG A 22 17.80 -8.36 -3.90
C ARG A 22 17.56 -7.59 -2.61
N TYR A 23 16.84 -6.50 -2.69
CA TYR A 23 16.37 -5.75 -1.53
C TYR A 23 14.92 -6.15 -1.23
N THR A 24 14.62 -6.39 0.03
CA THR A 24 13.26 -6.53 0.52
C THR A 24 12.99 -5.40 1.50
N ILE A 25 11.99 -4.58 1.22
CA ILE A 25 11.55 -3.50 2.10
C ILE A 25 10.27 -3.99 2.74
N ASN A 26 10.26 -4.09 4.07
CA ASN A 26 9.06 -4.43 4.83
C ASN A 26 8.69 -3.24 5.72
N THR A 27 7.49 -2.72 5.56
CA THR A 27 6.99 -1.60 6.36
C THR A 27 5.62 -1.94 6.93
N ASP A 28 5.50 -1.88 8.26
CA ASP A 28 4.21 -1.96 8.94
C ASP A 28 3.63 -0.55 9.10
N LEU A 29 2.63 -0.24 8.27
CA LEU A 29 1.97 1.07 8.29
C LEU A 29 1.13 1.29 9.57
N VAL A 30 0.72 0.23 10.28
CA VAL A 30 -0.05 0.36 11.52
C VAL A 30 0.74 1.12 12.57
N THR A 31 2.06 1.00 12.58
CA THR A 31 2.93 1.72 13.53
C THR A 31 2.88 3.23 13.37
N PHE A 32 2.56 3.72 12.18
CA PHE A 32 2.45 5.15 11.86
C PHE A 32 1.02 5.71 12.04
N ILE A 33 0.04 4.83 12.27
CA ILE A 33 -1.34 5.25 12.49
C ILE A 33 -1.52 5.59 13.97
N PRO A 34 -1.91 6.83 14.33
CA PRO A 34 -2.20 7.17 15.71
C PRO A 34 -3.27 6.24 16.31
N ALA A 35 -3.13 5.87 17.58
CA ALA A 35 -4.06 4.95 18.24
C ALA A 35 -5.51 5.45 18.17
N SER A 36 -5.71 6.77 18.23
CA SER A 36 -7.03 7.43 18.14
C SER A 36 -7.71 7.30 16.77
N THR A 37 -6.94 7.07 15.70
CA THR A 37 -7.46 6.90 14.32
C THR A 37 -7.38 5.45 13.84
N ARG A 38 -6.70 4.58 14.59
CA ARG A 38 -6.60 3.16 14.29
C ARG A 38 -7.91 2.41 14.50
N SER A 39 -8.71 2.86 15.47
CA SER A 39 -10.03 2.32 15.77
C SER A 39 -10.96 3.45 16.20
N ASN A 40 -12.12 3.55 15.56
CA ASN A 40 -13.11 4.59 15.87
C ASN A 40 -14.51 4.19 15.39
N SER A 41 -15.50 5.02 15.68
CA SER A 41 -16.86 4.88 15.19
C SER A 41 -17.06 5.57 13.86
N PHE A 42 -17.91 5.00 13.00
CA PHE A 42 -18.43 5.70 11.84
C PHE A 42 -19.54 6.67 12.27
N PRO A 43 -19.50 7.91 11.79
CA PRO A 43 -20.66 8.80 11.91
C PRO A 43 -21.84 8.24 11.10
N SER A 44 -23.06 8.60 11.47
CA SER A 44 -24.24 8.30 10.65
C SER A 44 -24.20 9.09 9.36
N GLY A 45 -24.62 8.46 8.25
CA GLY A 45 -24.56 9.01 6.91
C GLY A 45 -23.31 8.55 6.16
N SER A 46 -22.92 9.30 5.14
CA SER A 46 -21.72 9.04 4.37
C SER A 46 -20.50 9.71 4.99
N ALA A 47 -19.44 8.96 5.16
CA ALA A 47 -18.19 9.42 5.74
C ALA A 47 -16.99 8.91 4.93
N THR A 48 -15.96 9.74 4.84
CA THR A 48 -14.65 9.35 4.33
C THR A 48 -13.62 9.48 5.43
N LEU A 49 -12.87 8.43 5.63
CA LEU A 49 -11.75 8.36 6.56
C LEU A 49 -10.47 8.16 5.78
N ILE A 50 -9.47 8.95 6.07
CA ILE A 50 -8.15 8.87 5.46
C ILE A 50 -7.12 8.67 6.56
N VAL A 51 -6.31 7.64 6.45
CA VAL A 51 -5.38 7.21 7.50
C VAL A 51 -3.98 7.04 6.89
N PRO A 52 -2.94 7.58 7.52
CA PRO A 52 -2.93 8.33 8.80
C PRO A 52 -3.41 9.77 8.67
N SER A 53 -3.37 10.36 7.49
CA SER A 53 -3.80 11.73 7.18
C SER A 53 -3.99 11.90 5.67
N GLU A 54 -4.51 13.04 5.21
CA GLU A 54 -4.65 13.36 3.78
C GLU A 54 -3.31 13.35 3.04
N ALA A 55 -2.24 13.77 3.70
CA ALA A 55 -0.89 13.70 3.13
C ALA A 55 -0.33 12.26 3.05
N GLY A 56 -0.98 11.30 3.70
CA GLY A 56 -0.47 9.93 3.83
C GLY A 56 0.81 9.83 4.66
N GLN A 57 1.28 8.60 4.82
CA GLN A 57 2.56 8.30 5.47
C GLN A 57 3.67 8.27 4.43
N GLN A 58 4.71 9.04 4.64
CA GLN A 58 5.92 8.96 3.83
C GLN A 58 6.70 7.69 4.17
N ILE A 59 6.99 6.90 3.17
CA ILE A 59 7.81 5.69 3.26
C ILE A 59 9.17 6.03 2.65
N PRO A 60 10.24 6.03 3.45
CA PRO A 60 11.58 6.19 2.93
C PRO A 60 11.96 4.93 2.14
N SER A 61 12.37 5.10 0.92
CA SER A 61 12.88 4.03 0.06
C SER A 61 14.14 4.51 -0.64
N PRO A 62 15.15 3.67 -0.83
CA PRO A 62 16.24 4.00 -1.71
C PRO A 62 15.71 4.11 -3.15
N GLN A 63 16.39 4.90 -3.95
CA GLN A 63 16.15 4.91 -5.39
C GLN A 63 16.63 3.57 -5.97
N LEU A 64 15.79 2.90 -6.74
CA LEU A 64 16.03 1.58 -7.28
C LEU A 64 15.98 1.59 -8.81
N ASP A 65 16.89 0.89 -9.47
CA ASP A 65 16.86 0.77 -10.93
C ASP A 65 15.74 -0.16 -11.40
N ILE A 66 15.49 -1.24 -10.67
CA ILE A 66 14.49 -2.25 -11.01
C ILE A 66 13.73 -2.65 -9.75
N ILE A 67 12.40 -2.70 -9.85
CA ILE A 67 11.52 -3.37 -8.90
C ILE A 67 10.78 -4.46 -9.67
N GLU A 68 10.90 -5.71 -9.26
CA GLU A 68 10.24 -6.84 -9.92
C GLU A 68 8.79 -6.95 -9.50
N SER A 69 8.52 -6.81 -8.19
CA SER A 69 7.19 -6.92 -7.61
C SER A 69 7.12 -6.20 -6.27
N GLY A 70 5.90 -5.95 -5.81
CA GLY A 70 5.61 -5.49 -4.46
C GLY A 70 4.34 -6.14 -3.96
N ARG A 71 4.09 -6.09 -2.65
CA ARG A 71 2.88 -6.59 -2.04
C ARG A 71 2.38 -5.61 -0.98
N MET A 72 1.06 -5.39 -0.98
CA MET A 72 0.38 -4.63 0.06
C MET A 72 -0.71 -5.50 0.67
N VAL A 73 -0.70 -5.64 1.99
CA VAL A 73 -1.68 -6.40 2.74
C VAL A 73 -2.32 -5.48 3.76
N VAL A 74 -3.64 -5.35 3.69
CA VAL A 74 -4.41 -4.58 4.68
C VAL A 74 -5.56 -5.42 5.19
N LYS A 75 -5.77 -5.38 6.51
CA LYS A 75 -6.90 -6.00 7.18
C LYS A 75 -7.59 -4.99 8.08
N VAL A 76 -8.87 -4.76 7.83
CA VAL A 76 -9.71 -3.88 8.63
C VAL A 76 -10.90 -4.68 9.15
N ASN A 77 -11.06 -4.72 10.47
CA ASN A 77 -12.27 -5.26 11.08
C ASN A 77 -13.33 -4.16 11.16
N LEU A 78 -14.55 -4.53 10.85
CA LEU A 78 -15.73 -3.67 10.88
C LEU A 78 -16.75 -4.27 11.85
N SER A 79 -17.56 -3.43 12.46
CA SER A 79 -18.73 -3.86 13.21
C SER A 79 -19.87 -2.91 12.88
N ASN A 80 -20.96 -3.45 12.38
CA ASN A 80 -22.17 -2.68 12.09
C ASN A 80 -23.12 -2.78 13.27
N THR A 81 -23.28 -1.69 14.01
CA THR A 81 -24.21 -1.56 15.14
C THR A 81 -25.51 -0.85 14.75
N GLY A 82 -25.61 -0.39 13.49
CA GLY A 82 -26.77 0.31 12.96
C GLY A 82 -27.89 -0.61 12.48
N ALA A 83 -29.01 -0.02 12.12
CA ALA A 83 -30.19 -0.73 11.63
C ALA A 83 -30.16 -0.98 10.11
N ALA A 84 -29.26 -0.32 9.37
CA ALA A 84 -29.06 -0.49 7.93
C ALA A 84 -27.69 -1.12 7.65
N PRO A 85 -27.46 -1.71 6.45
CA PRO A 85 -26.14 -2.20 6.08
C PRO A 85 -25.08 -1.10 6.16
N LEU A 86 -23.91 -1.44 6.70
CA LEU A 86 -22.70 -0.64 6.62
C LEU A 86 -21.99 -1.00 5.30
N SER A 87 -22.02 -0.11 4.33
CA SER A 87 -21.45 -0.39 2.99
C SER A 87 -20.50 0.71 2.55
N GLY A 88 -19.56 0.36 1.68
CA GLY A 88 -18.60 1.33 1.19
C GLY A 88 -17.47 0.72 0.37
N SER A 89 -16.39 1.47 0.28
CA SER A 89 -15.17 1.06 -0.40
C SER A 89 -13.94 1.38 0.44
N PHE A 90 -12.92 0.56 0.24
CA PHE A 90 -11.60 0.71 0.79
C PHE A 90 -10.60 0.86 -0.36
N GLU A 91 -9.76 1.89 -0.29
CA GLU A 91 -8.72 2.17 -1.29
C GLU A 91 -7.34 2.22 -0.62
N ILE A 92 -6.35 1.63 -1.29
CA ILE A 92 -4.93 1.91 -1.01
C ILE A 92 -4.50 2.97 -2.00
N ARG A 93 -3.97 4.07 -1.50
CA ARG A 93 -3.52 5.19 -2.32
C ARG A 93 -2.02 5.37 -2.21
N LEU A 94 -1.40 5.70 -3.33
CA LEU A 94 0.00 6.07 -3.43
C LEU A 94 0.14 7.45 -4.03
N GLY A 95 1.17 8.18 -3.61
CA GLY A 95 1.52 9.49 -4.18
C GLY A 95 3.01 9.80 -4.05
N PRO A 96 3.52 10.75 -4.84
CA PRO A 96 4.88 11.25 -4.71
C PRO A 96 5.14 11.82 -3.30
N SER A 97 6.39 11.79 -2.85
CA SER A 97 6.77 12.35 -1.53
C SER A 97 6.51 13.85 -1.41
N SER A 98 6.45 14.57 -2.52
CA SER A 98 6.15 16.01 -2.59
C SER A 98 4.65 16.32 -2.51
N ASP A 99 3.78 15.33 -2.68
CA ASP A 99 2.34 15.53 -2.61
C ASP A 99 1.89 15.67 -1.15
N THR A 100 1.06 16.65 -0.87
CA THR A 100 0.53 16.94 0.47
C THR A 100 -0.91 16.48 0.66
N ASN A 101 -1.56 16.04 -0.42
CA ASN A 101 -2.90 15.45 -0.39
C ASN A 101 -3.03 14.31 -1.42
N ILE A 102 -2.66 13.09 -1.02
CA ILE A 102 -2.68 11.94 -1.91
C ILE A 102 -4.08 11.31 -2.11
N ASN A 103 -5.15 12.10 -1.92
CA ASN A 103 -6.53 11.62 -1.98
C ASN A 103 -7.41 12.40 -2.98
N ASP A 104 -6.88 13.40 -3.65
CA ASP A 104 -7.61 14.28 -4.55
C ASP A 104 -7.41 13.98 -6.05
N ASN A 105 -6.57 12.99 -6.38
CA ASN A 105 -6.15 12.62 -7.74
C ASN A 105 -5.40 13.74 -8.46
N SER A 106 -4.73 14.62 -7.70
CA SER A 106 -3.82 15.64 -8.22
C SER A 106 -2.37 15.32 -7.81
N GLY A 107 -1.39 16.13 -8.22
CA GLY A 107 -0.01 15.91 -7.78
C GLY A 107 0.63 14.56 -8.19
N GLY A 108 -0.09 13.69 -8.87
CA GLY A 108 0.39 12.37 -9.30
C GLY A 108 0.03 11.25 -8.34
N ASP A 109 -0.90 11.46 -7.41
CA ASP A 109 -1.47 10.43 -6.55
C ASP A 109 -2.55 9.61 -7.28
N PHE A 110 -2.72 8.36 -6.86
CA PHE A 110 -3.70 7.44 -7.44
C PHE A 110 -4.02 6.28 -6.51
N ALA A 111 -5.20 5.65 -6.72
CA ALA A 111 -5.54 4.40 -6.07
C ALA A 111 -4.84 3.22 -6.77
N VAL A 112 -4.18 2.36 -6.00
CA VAL A 112 -3.55 1.12 -6.51
C VAL A 112 -4.39 -0.11 -6.29
N GLY A 113 -5.36 -0.05 -5.38
CA GLY A 113 -6.31 -1.13 -5.12
C GLY A 113 -7.56 -0.58 -4.46
N THR A 114 -8.71 -1.06 -4.93
CA THR A 114 -10.04 -0.71 -4.39
C THR A 114 -10.82 -1.99 -4.13
N THR A 115 -11.46 -2.07 -2.96
CA THR A 115 -12.30 -3.19 -2.55
C THR A 115 -13.59 -2.65 -1.95
N SER A 116 -14.74 -3.10 -2.45
CA SER A 116 -16.04 -2.78 -1.87
C SER A 116 -16.39 -3.74 -0.73
N PHE A 117 -17.17 -3.26 0.23
CA PHE A 117 -17.66 -4.09 1.32
C PHE A 117 -19.13 -3.77 1.64
N SER A 118 -19.80 -4.74 2.26
CA SER A 118 -21.13 -4.59 2.83
C SER A 118 -21.25 -5.49 4.06
N VAL A 119 -21.58 -4.91 5.21
CA VAL A 119 -21.73 -5.60 6.49
C VAL A 119 -23.18 -5.50 6.92
N PRO A 120 -23.90 -6.62 7.10
CA PRO A 120 -25.30 -6.61 7.54
C PRO A 120 -25.47 -5.94 8.92
N PRO A 121 -26.69 -5.44 9.24
CA PRO A 121 -26.99 -4.91 10.56
C PRO A 121 -26.66 -5.88 11.69
N GLY A 122 -26.10 -5.36 12.78
CA GLY A 122 -25.76 -6.13 13.98
C GLY A 122 -24.64 -7.16 13.80
N SER A 123 -23.88 -7.10 12.68
CA SER A 123 -22.90 -8.13 12.35
C SER A 123 -21.48 -7.55 12.33
N PRO A 124 -20.47 -8.38 12.64
CA PRO A 124 -19.07 -8.06 12.33
C PRO A 124 -18.77 -8.30 10.85
N GLY A 125 -17.77 -7.63 10.35
CA GLY A 125 -17.24 -7.79 8.99
C GLY A 125 -15.72 -7.63 8.96
N THR A 126 -15.11 -8.03 7.87
CA THR A 126 -13.68 -7.83 7.65
C THR A 126 -13.42 -7.47 6.19
N VAL A 127 -12.67 -6.40 5.97
CA VAL A 127 -12.11 -6.07 4.68
C VAL A 127 -10.67 -6.57 4.64
N ASN A 128 -10.38 -7.44 3.68
CA ASN A 128 -9.02 -7.94 3.43
C ASN A 128 -8.60 -7.47 2.04
N VAL A 129 -7.52 -6.74 1.97
CA VAL A 129 -6.87 -6.36 0.71
C VAL A 129 -5.53 -7.06 0.66
N ASN A 130 -5.30 -7.80 -0.40
CA ASN A 130 -4.03 -8.46 -0.68
C ASN A 130 -3.68 -8.11 -2.13
N LEU A 131 -2.96 -7.02 -2.29
CA LEU A 131 -2.59 -6.48 -3.58
C LEU A 131 -1.16 -6.91 -3.91
N VAL A 132 -0.99 -7.56 -5.04
CA VAL A 132 0.33 -7.85 -5.62
C VAL A 132 0.58 -6.82 -6.72
N LEU A 133 1.65 -6.06 -6.57
CA LEU A 133 2.09 -5.10 -7.57
C LEU A 133 2.99 -5.82 -8.59
N SER A 134 2.67 -5.67 -9.86
CA SER A 134 3.43 -6.24 -10.97
C SER A 134 3.67 -5.21 -12.07
N GLN A 135 4.66 -5.47 -12.91
CA GLN A 135 4.98 -4.59 -14.05
C GLN A 135 3.87 -4.55 -15.10
N THR A 136 2.99 -5.55 -15.12
CA THR A 136 1.88 -5.64 -16.08
C THR A 136 0.62 -4.91 -15.59
N GLU A 137 0.32 -5.00 -14.29
CA GLU A 137 -0.96 -4.49 -13.76
C GLU A 137 -0.80 -3.14 -13.03
N ASN A 138 0.32 -2.95 -12.33
CA ASN A 138 0.52 -1.80 -11.43
C ASN A 138 1.83 -1.07 -11.74
N LYS A 139 2.19 -0.98 -13.02
CA LYS A 139 3.46 -0.35 -13.45
C LYS A 139 3.64 1.05 -12.86
N ALA A 140 2.60 1.88 -12.83
CA ALA A 140 2.66 3.23 -12.28
C ALA A 140 3.06 3.23 -10.80
N ALA A 141 2.55 2.28 -10.01
CA ALA A 141 2.92 2.12 -8.60
C ALA A 141 4.38 1.74 -8.44
N LEU A 142 4.85 0.77 -9.22
CA LEU A 142 6.25 0.35 -9.18
C LEU A 142 7.19 1.46 -9.66
N ASP A 143 6.82 2.20 -10.72
CA ASP A 143 7.59 3.33 -11.21
C ASP A 143 7.66 4.49 -10.19
N LEU A 144 6.60 4.68 -9.40
CA LEU A 144 6.60 5.64 -8.30
C LEU A 144 7.57 5.20 -7.19
N ILE A 145 7.47 3.96 -6.75
CA ILE A 145 8.32 3.39 -5.69
C ILE A 145 9.80 3.39 -6.11
N LYS A 146 10.10 3.13 -7.39
CA LYS A 146 11.46 3.21 -7.94
C LYS A 146 12.13 4.56 -7.76
N LYS A 147 11.37 5.65 -7.82
CA LYS A 147 11.90 7.01 -7.69
C LYS A 147 12.44 7.33 -6.29
N GLY A 148 12.25 6.44 -5.34
CA GLY A 148 12.66 6.60 -3.95
C GLY A 148 11.46 6.84 -3.04
N SER A 149 11.58 7.74 -2.06
CA SER A 149 10.52 7.99 -1.08
C SER A 149 9.18 8.29 -1.73
N PHE A 150 8.12 7.66 -1.24
CA PHE A 150 6.74 7.82 -1.70
C PHE A 150 5.80 7.92 -0.50
N ARG A 151 4.53 8.23 -0.73
CA ARG A 151 3.50 8.31 0.30
C ARG A 151 2.46 7.22 0.12
N VAL A 152 1.92 6.74 1.24
CA VAL A 152 0.83 5.75 1.28
C VAL A 152 -0.28 6.26 2.19
N ALA A 153 -1.52 6.14 1.76
CA ALA A 153 -2.70 6.30 2.60
C ALA A 153 -3.70 5.17 2.39
N LEU A 154 -4.52 4.96 3.40
CA LEU A 154 -5.69 4.10 3.36
C LEU A 154 -6.92 5.01 3.38
N LYS A 155 -7.77 4.92 2.37
CA LYS A 155 -9.01 5.68 2.27
C LYS A 155 -10.19 4.74 2.42
N LEU A 156 -11.00 4.98 3.42
CA LEU A 156 -12.21 4.23 3.70
C LEU A 156 -13.40 5.15 3.52
N THR A 157 -14.25 4.89 2.53
CA THR A 157 -15.51 5.59 2.32
C THR A 157 -16.64 4.67 2.72
N ALA A 158 -17.52 5.11 3.61
CA ALA A 158 -18.61 4.29 4.12
C ALA A 158 -19.92 5.08 4.25
N THR A 159 -21.03 4.38 4.02
CA THR A 159 -22.37 4.82 4.41
C THR A 159 -22.83 3.94 5.56
N SER A 160 -23.19 4.57 6.68
CA SER A 160 -23.46 3.93 7.95
C SER A 160 -24.67 4.53 8.64
N SER A 161 -25.42 3.71 9.37
CA SER A 161 -26.38 4.13 10.40
C SER A 161 -25.84 3.91 11.82
N GLY A 162 -24.61 3.50 11.94
CA GLY A 162 -23.85 3.23 13.17
C GLY A 162 -22.89 2.06 12.96
N GLY A 163 -21.68 2.17 13.48
CA GLY A 163 -20.70 1.11 13.38
C GLY A 163 -19.31 1.56 13.82
N THR A 164 -18.39 0.62 13.85
CA THR A 164 -17.00 0.86 14.19
C THR A 164 -16.07 0.20 13.18
N TYR A 165 -14.85 0.71 13.09
CA TYR A 165 -13.77 0.09 12.36
C TYR A 165 -12.53 -0.09 13.25
N SER A 166 -11.69 -1.04 12.91
CA SER A 166 -10.38 -1.21 13.53
C SER A 166 -9.38 -1.77 12.51
N ILE A 167 -8.30 -1.02 12.28
CA ILE A 167 -7.23 -1.42 11.37
C ILE A 167 -6.32 -2.39 12.11
N GLN A 168 -6.28 -3.65 11.67
CA GLN A 168 -5.54 -4.72 12.33
C GLN A 168 -4.16 -4.96 11.68
N GLN A 169 -4.06 -4.74 10.39
CA GLN A 169 -2.85 -4.95 9.62
C GLN A 169 -2.78 -3.97 8.45
N ALA A 170 -1.61 -3.42 8.20
CA ALA A 170 -1.32 -2.64 7.01
C ALA A 170 0.18 -2.76 6.72
N GLN A 171 0.56 -3.64 5.78
CA GLN A 171 1.94 -3.96 5.47
C GLN A 171 2.25 -3.73 4.00
N VAL A 172 3.44 -3.21 3.73
CA VAL A 172 4.04 -3.09 2.40
C VAL A 172 5.33 -3.90 2.40
N SER A 173 5.48 -4.77 1.40
CA SER A 173 6.68 -5.59 1.23
C SER A 173 7.06 -5.76 -0.26
#